data_e2e68df2625462e6cbd23d8406dd7327
#
_entry.id   e2e68df2625462e6cbd23d8406dd7327
#
_cell.length_a   1.000
_cell.length_b   1.000
_cell.length_c   1.000
_cell.angle_alpha   90.00
_cell.angle_beta   90.00
_cell.angle_gamma   90.00
#
_symmetry.space_group_name_H-M   'P 1'
#
loop_
_entity.id
_entity.type
_entity.pdbx_description
1 polymer ?
#
loop_
_entity_poly.entity_id
_entity_poly.type
_entity_poly.pdbx_seq_one_letter_code
_entity_poly.pdbx_strand_id
1 'polypeptide(L)'
;MVTAKSYKEVIPAQKMDKLTLQSLNSFSVADAIRYFSGIQIKDYGGIGGLKTVNIRSLGTHHVGIFYDGIQLGNAQNGQVDLGKFSLENMEEISLYNGQKSEIFQPAKDFGSSGSVYLRSRTPQFAEGKKYNLKATVKGGSFDLIDPSILYEYKFSDRMSASFNAEVINSSGKYKYRYKRVYPNTHQVMYDTTAVRQNGDVFSTRIEAGLYGKIPEGFWRIKSYFYHSNKGIPGAIVNNVWKNSQRQTDRNFFTQGTFQKSLSRRFDLQANVKYAYDYMNYVNPDTTLMLI
;
A
#
# COMPACT_ATOMS: atom_id res chain seq x y z
N MET A 1 10.21 30.24 -20.37
CA MET A 1 9.53 30.07 -19.08
C MET A 1 8.11 29.61 -19.37
N VAL A 2 7.82 28.30 -19.28
CA VAL A 2 6.46 27.80 -19.50
C VAL A 2 5.78 27.87 -18.15
N THR A 3 4.99 28.89 -17.90
CA THR A 3 4.08 28.96 -16.76
C THR A 3 2.93 27.99 -17.06
N ALA A 4 3.02 26.78 -16.52
CA ALA A 4 1.86 25.91 -16.46
C ALA A 4 0.79 26.66 -15.67
N LYS A 5 -0.34 26.98 -16.31
CA LYS A 5 -1.53 27.46 -15.59
C LYS A 5 -1.86 26.41 -14.54
N SER A 6 -1.81 26.80 -13.26
CA SER A 6 -2.32 25.98 -12.16
C SER A 6 -3.77 25.63 -12.49
N TYR A 7 -4.02 24.39 -12.84
CA TYR A 7 -5.38 23.90 -13.10
C TYR A 7 -6.09 23.91 -11.74
N LYS A 8 -7.05 24.79 -11.57
CA LYS A 8 -7.86 24.84 -10.35
C LYS A 8 -8.76 23.60 -10.37
N GLU A 9 -8.49 22.66 -9.49
CA GLU A 9 -9.33 21.48 -9.36
C GLU A 9 -10.75 21.92 -9.00
N VAL A 10 -11.71 21.55 -9.84
CA VAL A 10 -13.12 21.89 -9.66
C VAL A 10 -13.70 21.06 -8.51
N ILE A 11 -13.21 19.84 -8.32
CA ILE A 11 -13.62 18.94 -7.24
C ILE A 11 -12.58 19.01 -6.13
N PRO A 12 -12.95 19.36 -4.89
CA PRO A 12 -12.03 19.39 -3.76
C PRO A 12 -11.39 18.01 -3.53
N ALA A 13 -10.08 17.96 -3.51
CA ALA A 13 -9.31 16.79 -3.14
C ALA A 13 -8.62 17.00 -1.78
N GLN A 14 -8.52 15.93 -1.00
CA GLN A 14 -7.60 15.91 0.13
C GLN A 14 -6.26 15.37 -0.36
N LYS A 15 -5.16 16.04 -0.03
CA LYS A 15 -3.82 15.67 -0.50
C LYS A 15 -2.84 15.63 0.67
N MET A 16 -1.97 14.66 0.64
CA MET A 16 -0.77 14.58 1.47
C MET A 16 0.44 14.55 0.57
N ASP A 17 1.26 15.58 0.68
CA ASP A 17 2.52 15.66 -0.02
C ASP A 17 3.61 14.86 0.70
N LYS A 18 4.77 14.78 0.09
CA LYS A 18 5.93 14.05 0.60
C LYS A 18 6.33 14.50 2.01
N LEU A 19 6.32 15.81 2.31
CA LEU A 19 6.72 16.31 3.63
C LEU A 19 5.73 15.87 4.70
N THR A 20 4.45 15.96 4.43
CA THR A 20 3.38 15.46 5.30
C THR A 20 3.52 13.95 5.53
N LEU A 21 3.70 13.16 4.46
CA LEU A 21 3.86 11.71 4.56
C LEU A 21 5.07 11.31 5.41
N GLN A 22 6.18 12.02 5.29
CA GLN A 22 7.37 11.78 6.11
C GLN A 22 7.15 12.13 7.58
N SER A 23 6.39 13.19 7.88
CA SER A 23 6.10 13.61 9.26
C SER A 23 5.18 12.64 10.01
N LEU A 24 4.33 11.90 9.31
CA LEU A 24 3.41 10.93 9.90
C LEU A 24 4.11 9.69 10.47
N ASN A 25 5.35 9.40 10.06
CA ASN A 25 6.11 8.22 10.46
C ASN A 25 5.31 6.90 10.37
N SER A 26 4.48 6.78 9.34
CA SER A 26 3.61 5.62 9.11
C SER A 26 4.38 4.49 8.41
N PHE A 27 3.94 3.23 8.61
CA PHE A 27 4.58 2.05 8.02
C PHE A 27 4.00 1.65 6.66
N SER A 28 2.80 2.14 6.33
CA SER A 28 2.14 1.82 5.07
C SER A 28 1.24 2.95 4.59
N VAL A 29 0.86 2.91 3.32
CA VAL A 29 -0.14 3.81 2.74
C VAL A 29 -1.45 3.77 3.52
N ALA A 30 -1.89 2.58 3.97
CA ALA A 30 -3.11 2.45 4.77
C ALA A 30 -3.06 3.26 6.07
N ASP A 31 -1.88 3.30 6.71
CA ASP A 31 -1.72 4.04 7.95
C ASP A 31 -1.73 5.55 7.72
N ALA A 32 -1.17 6.01 6.60
CA ALA A 32 -1.18 7.43 6.24
C ALA A 32 -2.59 7.93 5.88
N ILE A 33 -3.35 7.19 5.08
CA ILE A 33 -4.67 7.66 4.62
C ILE A 33 -5.73 7.73 5.73
N ARG A 34 -5.49 7.16 6.91
CA ARG A 34 -6.37 7.34 8.08
C ARG A 34 -6.59 8.80 8.47
N TYR A 35 -5.66 9.68 8.12
CA TYR A 35 -5.73 11.11 8.42
C TYR A 35 -6.59 11.90 7.43
N PHE A 36 -7.09 11.27 6.36
CA PHE A 36 -8.08 11.90 5.49
C PHE A 36 -9.48 11.87 6.11
N SER A 37 -10.20 12.97 5.96
CA SER A 37 -11.58 13.06 6.43
C SER A 37 -12.51 12.14 5.62
N GLY A 38 -13.42 11.45 6.31
CA GLY A 38 -14.40 10.56 5.68
C GLY A 38 -13.84 9.20 5.25
N ILE A 39 -12.63 8.85 5.69
CA ILE A 39 -11.99 7.55 5.49
C ILE A 39 -12.18 6.67 6.72
N GLN A 40 -12.49 5.41 6.47
CA GLN A 40 -12.44 4.33 7.43
C GLN A 40 -11.51 3.23 6.92
N ILE A 41 -10.45 2.93 7.66
CA ILE A 41 -9.60 1.78 7.40
C ILE A 41 -10.15 0.58 8.17
N LYS A 42 -10.44 -0.49 7.45
CA LYS A 42 -10.70 -1.80 8.04
C LYS A 42 -9.37 -2.54 8.12
N ASP A 43 -8.91 -2.76 9.34
CA ASP A 43 -7.64 -3.42 9.66
C ASP A 43 -7.94 -4.80 10.24
N TYR A 44 -7.50 -5.84 9.55
CA TYR A 44 -7.77 -7.24 9.89
C TYR A 44 -6.57 -7.95 10.52
N GLY A 45 -5.75 -7.25 11.27
CA GLY A 45 -4.68 -7.93 12.00
C GLY A 45 -3.40 -7.13 12.24
N GLY A 46 -3.45 -5.81 12.31
CA GLY A 46 -2.30 -4.97 12.65
C GLY A 46 -1.20 -4.98 11.58
N ILE A 47 0.07 -5.17 12.02
CA ILE A 47 1.20 -5.23 11.10
C ILE A 47 1.07 -6.50 10.25
N GLY A 48 1.09 -6.35 8.90
CA GLY A 48 0.91 -7.46 7.96
C GLY A 48 -0.54 -7.92 7.77
N GLY A 49 -1.52 -7.40 8.53
CA GLY A 49 -2.93 -7.64 8.31
C GLY A 49 -3.45 -6.98 7.02
N LEU A 50 -4.53 -7.54 6.47
CA LEU A 50 -5.24 -6.92 5.36
C LEU A 50 -5.79 -5.55 5.79
N LYS A 51 -5.48 -4.49 5.02
CA LYS A 51 -5.96 -3.14 5.29
C LYS A 51 -6.70 -2.60 4.07
N THR A 52 -8.02 -2.52 4.18
CA THR A 52 -8.89 -2.00 3.13
C THR A 52 -9.46 -0.64 3.50
N VAL A 53 -9.76 0.16 2.49
CA VAL A 53 -10.32 1.50 2.66
C VAL A 53 -11.81 1.52 2.34
N ASN A 54 -12.56 2.22 3.17
CA ASN A 54 -13.95 2.55 2.93
C ASN A 54 -14.10 4.07 2.97
N ILE A 55 -14.71 4.64 1.94
CA ILE A 55 -14.93 6.08 1.81
C ILE A 55 -16.41 6.35 2.07
N ARG A 56 -16.70 7.20 3.06
CA ARG A 56 -18.09 7.61 3.41
C ARG A 56 -19.06 6.44 3.60
N SER A 57 -18.60 5.32 4.12
CA SER A 57 -19.39 4.10 4.34
C SER A 57 -20.02 3.47 3.09
N LEU A 58 -19.53 3.79 1.88
CA LEU A 58 -20.04 3.25 0.62
C LEU A 58 -19.55 1.83 0.31
N GLY A 59 -18.70 1.27 1.17
CA GLY A 59 -18.14 -0.08 1.01
C GLY A 59 -16.75 -0.08 0.34
N THR A 60 -15.98 -1.11 0.65
CA THR A 60 -14.59 -1.24 0.20
C THR A 60 -14.45 -1.64 -1.28
N HIS A 61 -15.51 -2.22 -1.86
CA HIS A 61 -15.55 -2.66 -3.27
C HIS A 61 -15.76 -1.52 -4.26
N HIS A 62 -16.25 -0.37 -3.78
CA HIS A 62 -16.58 0.78 -4.63
C HIS A 62 -15.50 1.86 -4.65
N VAL A 63 -14.36 1.59 -4.03
CA VAL A 63 -13.24 2.53 -3.97
C VAL A 63 -12.22 2.19 -5.06
N GLY A 64 -11.94 3.17 -5.93
CA GLY A 64 -10.87 3.07 -6.92
C GLY A 64 -9.52 3.38 -6.28
N ILE A 65 -8.55 2.50 -6.42
CA ILE A 65 -7.16 2.72 -6.01
C ILE A 65 -6.29 2.78 -7.26
N PHE A 66 -5.57 3.88 -7.42
CA PHE A 66 -4.73 4.12 -8.60
C PHE A 66 -3.27 4.31 -8.16
N TYR A 67 -2.38 3.56 -8.79
CA TYR A 67 -0.95 3.70 -8.61
C TYR A 67 -0.34 4.30 -9.88
N ASP A 68 0.18 5.52 -9.76
CA ASP A 68 0.71 6.29 -10.89
C ASP A 68 -0.27 6.41 -12.09
N GLY A 69 -1.56 6.56 -11.80
CA GLY A 69 -2.61 6.74 -12.79
C GLY A 69 -3.16 5.44 -13.40
N ILE A 70 -2.69 4.27 -12.94
CA ILE A 70 -3.19 2.98 -13.39
C ILE A 70 -3.92 2.28 -12.22
N GLN A 71 -5.15 1.85 -12.45
CA GLN A 71 -5.96 1.22 -11.43
C GLN A 71 -5.33 -0.09 -10.92
N LEU A 72 -5.24 -0.19 -9.60
CA LEU A 72 -4.93 -1.42 -8.91
C LEU A 72 -6.20 -2.27 -8.77
N GLY A 73 -6.05 -3.57 -8.84
CA GLY A 73 -7.11 -4.53 -8.59
C GLY A 73 -6.52 -5.77 -7.93
N ASN A 74 -7.38 -6.56 -7.33
CA ASN A 74 -7.06 -7.90 -6.87
C ASN A 74 -7.97 -8.86 -7.62
N ALA A 75 -7.39 -9.89 -8.24
CA ALA A 75 -8.13 -10.86 -9.06
C ALA A 75 -9.11 -11.73 -8.23
N GLN A 76 -8.92 -11.82 -6.91
CA GLN A 76 -9.73 -12.68 -6.04
C GLN A 76 -11.04 -12.01 -5.60
N ASN A 77 -10.97 -10.78 -5.09
CA ASN A 77 -12.12 -10.13 -4.46
C ASN A 77 -12.26 -8.65 -4.82
N GLY A 78 -11.43 -8.13 -5.73
CA GLY A 78 -11.45 -6.73 -6.15
C GLY A 78 -10.97 -5.71 -5.10
N GLN A 79 -10.68 -6.13 -3.87
CA GLN A 79 -10.20 -5.24 -2.81
C GLN A 79 -8.68 -5.09 -2.86
N VAL A 80 -8.21 -3.88 -2.72
CA VAL A 80 -6.78 -3.58 -2.68
C VAL A 80 -6.32 -3.48 -1.23
N ASP A 81 -5.31 -4.28 -0.88
CA ASP A 81 -4.64 -4.19 0.42
C ASP A 81 -3.63 -3.04 0.41
N LEU A 82 -4.00 -1.93 1.02
CA LEU A 82 -3.14 -0.74 1.12
C LEU A 82 -2.00 -0.90 2.14
N GLY A 83 -2.03 -1.92 2.98
CA GLY A 83 -0.93 -2.29 3.86
C GLY A 83 0.31 -2.80 3.11
N LYS A 84 0.14 -3.22 1.86
CA LYS A 84 1.24 -3.72 1.02
C LYS A 84 2.10 -2.61 0.40
N PHE A 85 1.66 -1.34 0.40
CA PHE A 85 2.37 -0.23 -0.23
C PHE A 85 3.18 0.58 0.78
N SER A 86 4.46 0.80 0.44
CA SER A 86 5.40 1.61 1.21
C SER A 86 5.16 3.10 1.02
N LEU A 87 5.50 3.90 2.02
CA LEU A 87 5.55 5.36 1.92
C LEU A 87 6.91 5.89 1.46
N GLU A 88 7.96 5.06 1.49
CA GLU A 88 9.34 5.51 1.25
C GLU A 88 9.56 6.04 -0.18
N ASN A 89 8.79 5.52 -1.13
CA ASN A 89 8.81 5.93 -2.54
C ASN A 89 7.55 6.70 -2.96
N MET A 90 6.77 7.25 -2.00
CA MET A 90 5.60 8.07 -2.31
C MET A 90 5.95 9.56 -2.38
N GLU A 91 5.41 10.23 -3.38
CA GLU A 91 5.47 11.68 -3.56
C GLU A 91 4.20 12.36 -3.05
N GLU A 92 3.05 11.75 -3.33
CA GLU A 92 1.74 12.29 -2.95
C GLU A 92 0.71 11.16 -2.83
N ILE A 93 -0.19 11.32 -1.88
CA ILE A 93 -1.43 10.54 -1.81
C ILE A 93 -2.59 11.53 -1.90
N SER A 94 -3.51 11.31 -2.83
CA SER A 94 -4.68 12.17 -3.00
C SER A 94 -5.97 11.35 -2.91
N LEU A 95 -6.97 11.91 -2.23
CA LEU A 95 -8.31 11.37 -2.11
C LEU A 95 -9.30 12.27 -2.82
N TYR A 96 -10.06 11.70 -3.73
CA TYR A 96 -11.18 12.35 -4.39
C TYR A 96 -12.50 11.69 -3.95
N ASN A 97 -13.44 12.50 -3.50
CA ASN A 97 -14.80 12.07 -3.20
C ASN A 97 -15.62 12.06 -4.49
N GLY A 98 -15.38 11.10 -5.37
CA GLY A 98 -15.90 11.02 -6.71
C GLY A 98 -14.78 11.02 -7.74
N GLN A 99 -14.97 11.71 -8.85
CA GLN A 99 -14.05 11.74 -9.97
C GLN A 99 -12.94 12.78 -9.76
N LYS A 100 -11.78 12.52 -10.34
CA LYS A 100 -10.73 13.52 -10.52
C LYS A 100 -11.12 14.45 -11.68
N SER A 101 -10.85 15.76 -11.54
CA SER A 101 -11.19 16.75 -12.58
C SER A 101 -10.25 16.77 -13.80
N GLU A 102 -9.52 15.70 -14.06
CA GLU A 102 -8.62 15.58 -15.19
C GLU A 102 -9.33 14.96 -16.40
N ILE A 103 -9.15 15.57 -17.58
CA ILE A 103 -9.69 15.06 -18.85
C ILE A 103 -8.99 13.77 -19.27
N PHE A 104 -7.68 13.64 -18.96
CA PHE A 104 -6.87 12.48 -19.30
C PHE A 104 -6.94 11.40 -18.22
N GLN A 105 -8.05 10.71 -18.16
CA GLN A 105 -8.21 9.55 -17.29
C GLN A 105 -8.97 8.42 -18.02
N PRO A 106 -8.66 7.15 -17.72
CA PRO A 106 -9.36 6.02 -18.30
C PRO A 106 -10.85 6.04 -17.92
N ALA A 107 -11.71 5.51 -18.78
CA ALA A 107 -13.15 5.40 -18.51
C ALA A 107 -13.48 4.66 -17.20
N LYS A 108 -12.62 3.75 -16.77
CA LYS A 108 -12.73 3.03 -15.48
C LYS A 108 -12.75 3.97 -14.26
N ASP A 109 -12.07 5.10 -14.33
CA ASP A 109 -11.92 6.01 -13.19
C ASP A 109 -13.26 6.65 -12.83
N PHE A 110 -14.20 6.69 -13.79
CA PHE A 110 -15.56 7.20 -13.58
C PHE A 110 -16.50 6.22 -12.90
N GLY A 111 -16.10 4.96 -12.72
CA GLY A 111 -16.91 3.92 -12.10
C GLY A 111 -16.79 3.79 -10.58
N SER A 112 -15.98 4.63 -9.91
CA SER A 112 -15.73 4.54 -8.47
C SER A 112 -16.49 5.60 -7.69
N SER A 113 -17.02 5.24 -6.51
CA SER A 113 -17.71 6.17 -5.60
C SER A 113 -16.75 7.16 -4.92
N GLY A 114 -15.49 6.82 -4.88
CA GLY A 114 -14.38 7.63 -4.42
C GLY A 114 -13.07 7.00 -4.89
N SER A 115 -12.02 7.80 -5.01
CA SER A 115 -10.75 7.35 -5.59
C SER A 115 -9.56 7.82 -4.79
N VAL A 116 -8.63 6.90 -4.55
CA VAL A 116 -7.33 7.19 -3.93
C VAL A 116 -6.25 7.07 -5.01
N TYR A 117 -5.48 8.12 -5.20
CA TYR A 117 -4.35 8.14 -6.13
C TYR A 117 -3.05 8.12 -5.34
N LEU A 118 -2.26 7.11 -5.60
CA LEU A 118 -0.92 6.92 -5.09
C LEU A 118 0.05 7.38 -6.17
N ARG A 119 0.72 8.50 -5.95
CA ARG A 119 1.74 8.99 -6.87
C ARG A 119 3.12 8.70 -6.30
N SER A 120 3.84 7.84 -6.97
CA SER A 120 5.20 7.53 -6.60
C SER A 120 6.17 8.63 -7.01
N ARG A 121 7.31 8.66 -6.34
CA ARG A 121 8.36 9.63 -6.59
C ARG A 121 8.93 9.46 -8.01
N THR A 122 9.11 10.59 -8.70
CA THR A 122 9.94 10.69 -9.90
C THR A 122 11.30 11.25 -9.51
N PRO A 123 12.42 10.61 -9.88
CA PRO A 123 13.75 11.07 -9.50
C PRO A 123 14.03 12.50 -9.91
N GLN A 124 14.52 13.31 -8.97
CA GLN A 124 14.95 14.69 -9.20
C GLN A 124 16.37 14.85 -8.65
N PHE A 125 17.25 15.47 -9.42
CA PHE A 125 18.65 15.59 -9.09
C PHE A 125 19.02 17.06 -9.00
N ALA A 126 19.77 17.42 -7.95
CA ALA A 126 20.41 18.73 -7.88
C ALA A 126 21.48 18.87 -8.96
N GLU A 127 21.84 20.10 -9.29
CA GLU A 127 22.87 20.38 -10.28
C GLU A 127 24.19 19.65 -9.94
N GLY A 128 24.79 19.01 -10.93
CA GLY A 128 26.01 18.22 -10.79
C GLY A 128 25.85 16.85 -10.13
N LYS A 129 24.70 16.53 -9.52
CA LYS A 129 24.47 15.21 -8.89
C LYS A 129 23.92 14.19 -9.88
N LYS A 130 24.50 12.98 -9.85
CA LYS A 130 24.06 11.85 -10.67
C LYS A 130 23.29 10.79 -9.89
N TYR A 131 23.33 10.81 -8.56
CA TYR A 131 22.63 9.84 -7.72
C TYR A 131 22.05 10.49 -6.47
N ASN A 132 20.99 9.90 -5.97
CA ASN A 132 20.45 10.13 -4.63
C ASN A 132 20.37 8.80 -3.91
N LEU A 133 20.69 8.82 -2.63
CA LEU A 133 20.57 7.66 -1.74
C LEU A 133 19.86 8.09 -0.47
N LYS A 134 18.82 7.35 -0.08
CA LYS A 134 18.14 7.49 1.20
C LYS A 134 18.06 6.11 1.84
N ALA A 135 18.59 5.98 3.04
CA ALA A 135 18.41 4.81 3.89
C ALA A 135 17.58 5.21 5.11
N THR A 136 16.62 4.38 5.48
CA THR A 136 15.75 4.60 6.64
C THR A 136 15.65 3.31 7.44
N VAL A 137 15.65 3.41 8.75
CA VAL A 137 15.36 2.29 9.64
C VAL A 137 14.28 2.75 10.61
N LYS A 138 13.16 2.05 10.62
CA LYS A 138 12.08 2.27 11.60
C LYS A 138 12.04 1.10 12.55
N GLY A 139 11.73 1.36 13.80
CA GLY A 139 11.54 0.35 14.84
C GLY A 139 10.23 0.60 15.57
N GLY A 140 9.68 -0.46 16.18
CA GLY A 140 8.43 -0.35 16.90
C GLY A 140 8.21 -1.47 17.90
N SER A 141 7.03 -1.48 18.52
CA SER A 141 6.60 -2.54 19.42
C SER A 141 6.58 -3.90 18.72
N PHE A 142 6.63 -4.97 19.50
CA PHE A 142 6.56 -6.36 19.04
C PHE A 142 7.75 -6.79 18.17
N ASP A 143 8.94 -6.31 18.54
CA ASP A 143 10.21 -6.54 17.83
C ASP A 143 10.15 -6.13 16.36
N LEU A 144 9.39 -5.06 16.07
CA LEU A 144 9.29 -4.52 14.73
C LEU A 144 10.58 -3.85 14.32
N ILE A 145 11.09 -4.25 13.16
CA ILE A 145 12.17 -3.58 12.44
C ILE A 145 11.79 -3.45 10.97
N ASP A 146 12.04 -2.26 10.41
CA ASP A 146 11.65 -1.88 9.05
C ASP A 146 12.79 -1.06 8.40
N PRO A 147 13.86 -1.71 7.93
CA PRO A 147 14.89 -1.09 7.12
C PRO A 147 14.41 -0.89 5.67
N SER A 148 14.76 0.25 5.10
CA SER A 148 14.49 0.58 3.71
C SER A 148 15.63 1.34 3.06
N ILE A 149 15.77 1.20 1.74
CA ILE A 149 16.75 1.91 0.92
C ILE A 149 16.07 2.39 -0.37
N LEU A 150 16.26 3.66 -0.69
CA LEU A 150 15.87 4.25 -1.96
C LEU A 150 17.11 4.78 -2.66
N TYR A 151 17.39 4.26 -3.84
CA TYR A 151 18.49 4.66 -4.70
C TYR A 151 17.94 5.18 -6.02
N GLU A 152 18.40 6.35 -6.43
CA GLU A 152 18.05 6.98 -7.71
C GLU A 152 19.31 7.29 -8.48
N TYR A 153 19.30 7.05 -9.79
CA TYR A 153 20.43 7.29 -10.66
C TYR A 153 20.02 8.02 -11.94
N LYS A 154 20.82 9.02 -12.33
CA LYS A 154 20.65 9.81 -13.54
C LYS A 154 21.63 9.31 -14.61
N PHE A 155 21.12 8.65 -15.63
CA PHE A 155 21.91 8.24 -16.78
C PHE A 155 22.24 9.42 -17.69
N SER A 156 21.26 10.29 -17.89
CA SER A 156 21.38 11.51 -18.71
C SER A 156 20.33 12.54 -18.25
N ASP A 157 20.30 13.73 -18.85
CA ASP A 157 19.25 14.73 -18.57
C ASP A 157 17.85 14.26 -18.98
N ARG A 158 17.78 13.24 -19.83
CA ARG A 158 16.53 12.69 -20.32
C ARG A 158 16.16 11.36 -19.71
N MET A 159 17.07 10.66 -19.03
CA MET A 159 16.82 9.30 -18.55
C MET A 159 17.35 9.10 -17.13
N SER A 160 16.51 8.52 -16.28
CA SER A 160 16.85 8.17 -14.89
C SER A 160 16.21 6.85 -14.47
N ALA A 161 16.71 6.27 -13.38
CA ALA A 161 16.15 5.10 -12.74
C ALA A 161 15.97 5.32 -11.24
N SER A 162 15.08 4.55 -10.65
CA SER A 162 14.93 4.41 -9.20
C SER A 162 14.86 2.96 -8.80
N PHE A 163 15.36 2.66 -7.61
CA PHE A 163 15.23 1.37 -6.95
C PHE A 163 14.91 1.61 -5.48
N ASN A 164 13.85 0.99 -4.99
CA ASN A 164 13.45 1.01 -3.59
C ASN A 164 13.31 -0.41 -3.07
N ALA A 165 13.88 -0.70 -1.92
CA ALA A 165 13.71 -1.97 -1.22
C ALA A 165 13.41 -1.70 0.25
N GLU A 166 12.48 -2.48 0.81
CA GLU A 166 12.03 -2.39 2.19
C GLU A 166 11.76 -3.79 2.72
N VAL A 167 12.12 -4.03 3.97
CA VAL A 167 11.88 -5.29 4.66
C VAL A 167 11.23 -4.99 5.99
N ILE A 168 10.08 -5.62 6.25
CA ILE A 168 9.42 -5.54 7.56
C ILE A 168 9.53 -6.90 8.22
N ASN A 169 10.04 -6.91 9.46
CA ASN A 169 10.07 -8.08 10.31
C ASN A 169 9.54 -7.73 11.70
N SER A 170 8.62 -8.55 12.22
CA SER A 170 8.08 -8.41 13.57
C SER A 170 7.73 -9.76 14.14
N SER A 171 7.99 -9.97 15.42
CA SER A 171 7.57 -11.19 16.13
C SER A 171 6.08 -11.24 16.43
N GLY A 172 5.41 -10.08 16.45
CA GLY A 172 4.00 -9.96 16.80
C GLY A 172 3.64 -10.42 18.20
N LYS A 173 4.65 -10.62 19.08
CA LYS A 173 4.46 -11.11 20.44
C LYS A 173 4.15 -9.98 21.40
N TYR A 174 3.07 -10.10 22.16
CA TYR A 174 2.73 -9.20 23.25
C TYR A 174 2.01 -9.90 24.38
N LYS A 175 2.17 -9.37 25.60
CA LYS A 175 1.45 -9.87 26.78
C LYS A 175 0.06 -9.26 26.81
N TYR A 176 -0.94 -10.07 27.17
CA TYR A 176 -2.31 -9.61 27.40
C TYR A 176 -2.93 -10.38 28.56
N ARG A 177 -3.84 -9.73 29.30
CA ARG A 177 -4.63 -10.38 30.33
C ARG A 177 -5.79 -11.12 29.69
N TYR A 178 -5.93 -12.38 30.00
CA TYR A 178 -7.04 -13.21 29.58
C TYR A 178 -7.88 -13.61 30.78
N LYS A 179 -9.12 -13.11 30.82
CA LYS A 179 -10.08 -13.43 31.86
C LYS A 179 -11.27 -14.16 31.21
N ARG A 180 -11.61 -15.33 31.74
CA ARG A 180 -12.78 -16.09 31.34
C ARG A 180 -13.67 -16.31 32.55
N VAL A 181 -14.98 -16.22 32.36
CA VAL A 181 -15.99 -16.44 33.37
C VAL A 181 -16.94 -17.51 32.89
N TYR A 182 -17.52 -18.25 33.84
CA TYR A 182 -18.58 -19.17 33.53
C TYR A 182 -19.83 -18.42 33.07
N PRO A 183 -20.49 -18.83 31.97
CA PRO A 183 -21.64 -18.08 31.41
C PRO A 183 -22.81 -17.97 32.41
N ASN A 184 -23.04 -19.02 33.22
CA ASN A 184 -24.21 -19.11 34.10
C ASN A 184 -23.99 -18.50 35.48
N THR A 185 -22.78 -18.58 36.04
CA THR A 185 -22.49 -18.14 37.42
C THR A 185 -21.68 -16.87 37.48
N HIS A 186 -21.13 -16.36 36.36
CA HIS A 186 -20.22 -15.24 36.27
C HIS A 186 -18.96 -15.37 37.14
N GLN A 187 -18.73 -16.57 37.74
CA GLN A 187 -17.51 -16.85 38.47
C GLN A 187 -16.30 -16.89 37.53
N VAL A 188 -15.16 -16.45 38.03
CA VAL A 188 -13.90 -16.45 37.26
C VAL A 188 -13.44 -17.90 37.07
N MET A 189 -13.35 -18.33 35.82
CA MET A 189 -12.77 -19.62 35.45
C MET A 189 -11.24 -19.52 35.34
N TYR A 190 -10.76 -18.47 34.68
CA TYR A 190 -9.35 -18.13 34.59
C TYR A 190 -9.17 -16.61 34.67
N ASP A 191 -8.06 -16.21 35.25
CA ASP A 191 -7.52 -14.85 35.18
C ASP A 191 -6.00 -14.96 35.11
N THR A 192 -5.45 -14.83 33.91
CA THR A 192 -4.03 -15.09 33.66
C THR A 192 -3.47 -14.11 32.64
N THR A 193 -2.16 -13.96 32.66
CA THR A 193 -1.44 -13.22 31.62
C THR A 193 -0.82 -14.20 30.64
N ALA A 194 -1.19 -14.07 29.39
CA ALA A 194 -0.68 -14.87 28.29
C ALA A 194 0.14 -14.05 27.30
N VAL A 195 0.95 -14.71 26.49
CA VAL A 195 1.69 -14.09 25.39
C VAL A 195 1.03 -14.49 24.07
N ARG A 196 0.67 -13.49 23.24
CA ARG A 196 0.13 -13.75 21.91
C ARG A 196 1.15 -14.51 21.08
N GLN A 197 0.70 -15.56 20.43
CA GLN A 197 1.50 -16.43 19.56
C GLN A 197 1.02 -16.31 18.12
N ASN A 198 1.90 -16.65 17.16
CA ASN A 198 1.61 -16.71 15.74
C ASN A 198 1.08 -15.37 15.16
N GLY A 199 1.64 -14.26 15.65
CA GLY A 199 1.38 -12.91 15.13
C GLY A 199 2.55 -12.35 14.33
N ASP A 200 3.54 -13.19 14.04
CA ASP A 200 4.75 -12.83 13.33
C ASP A 200 4.46 -12.45 11.88
N VAL A 201 5.25 -11.52 11.38
CA VAL A 201 5.22 -11.10 9.98
C VAL A 201 6.63 -10.88 9.46
N PHE A 202 6.90 -11.41 8.28
CA PHE A 202 8.04 -11.07 7.46
C PHE A 202 7.53 -10.64 6.10
N SER A 203 7.89 -9.44 5.64
CA SER A 203 7.54 -8.98 4.31
C SER A 203 8.68 -8.22 3.65
N THR A 204 8.73 -8.31 2.31
CA THR A 204 9.68 -7.62 1.46
C THR A 204 8.91 -6.87 0.38
N ARG A 205 9.29 -5.62 0.13
CA ARG A 205 8.80 -4.78 -0.95
C ARG A 205 9.96 -4.34 -1.79
N ILE A 206 9.84 -4.48 -3.10
CA ILE A 206 10.85 -4.03 -4.05
C ILE A 206 10.14 -3.26 -5.16
N GLU A 207 10.64 -2.07 -5.45
CA GLU A 207 10.15 -1.24 -6.55
C GLU A 207 11.32 -0.83 -7.42
N ALA A 208 11.14 -0.90 -8.72
CA ALA A 208 12.09 -0.40 -9.71
C ALA A 208 11.37 0.52 -10.69
N GLY A 209 12.01 1.60 -11.10
CA GLY A 209 11.46 2.56 -12.03
C GLY A 209 12.48 3.00 -13.07
N LEU A 210 12.04 3.11 -14.32
CA LEU A 210 12.75 3.76 -15.41
C LEU A 210 11.92 4.93 -15.91
N TYR A 211 12.57 6.06 -16.12
CA TYR A 211 11.92 7.32 -16.48
C TYR A 211 12.64 7.94 -17.65
N GLY A 212 11.88 8.31 -18.66
CA GLY A 212 12.42 9.00 -19.83
C GLY A 212 11.64 10.26 -20.18
N LYS A 213 12.36 11.33 -20.53
CA LYS A 213 11.82 12.56 -21.07
C LYS A 213 12.00 12.55 -22.58
N ILE A 214 10.95 12.87 -23.30
CA ILE A 214 10.97 13.07 -24.76
C ILE A 214 10.46 14.49 -25.05
N PRO A 215 10.68 15.03 -26.24
CA PRO A 215 10.09 16.31 -26.62
C PRO A 215 8.56 16.25 -26.47
N GLU A 216 8.02 17.19 -25.73
CA GLU A 216 6.58 17.34 -25.43
C GLU A 216 5.93 16.10 -24.80
N GLY A 217 6.73 15.30 -24.02
CA GLY A 217 6.20 14.12 -23.38
C GLY A 217 7.17 13.39 -22.47
N PHE A 218 6.72 12.24 -22.00
CA PHE A 218 7.52 11.33 -21.17
C PHE A 218 7.08 9.89 -21.34
N TRP A 219 7.93 8.98 -20.91
CA TRP A 219 7.58 7.60 -20.69
C TRP A 219 8.08 7.16 -19.31
N ARG A 220 7.40 6.19 -18.73
CA ARG A 220 7.74 5.61 -17.44
C ARG A 220 7.42 4.13 -17.44
N ILE A 221 8.34 3.32 -16.94
CA ILE A 221 8.13 1.91 -16.67
C ILE A 221 8.39 1.68 -15.19
N LYS A 222 7.49 1.01 -14.51
CA LYS A 222 7.60 0.67 -13.09
C LYS A 222 7.27 -0.77 -12.84
N SER A 223 8.07 -1.40 -12.00
CA SER A 223 7.86 -2.75 -11.50
C SER A 223 7.75 -2.71 -9.99
N TYR A 224 6.82 -3.48 -9.45
CA TYR A 224 6.55 -3.64 -8.04
C TYR A 224 6.53 -5.13 -7.71
N PHE A 225 7.20 -5.50 -6.63
CA PHE A 225 7.16 -6.84 -6.07
C PHE A 225 6.91 -6.77 -4.57
N TYR A 226 6.01 -7.60 -4.08
CA TYR A 226 5.71 -7.79 -2.68
C TYR A 226 5.70 -9.27 -2.36
N HIS A 227 6.37 -9.64 -1.28
CA HIS A 227 6.29 -10.97 -0.68
C HIS A 227 6.03 -10.83 0.81
N SER A 228 5.15 -11.65 1.36
CA SER A 228 5.00 -11.77 2.81
C SER A 228 4.73 -13.20 3.24
N ASN A 229 5.20 -13.52 4.44
CA ASN A 229 4.85 -14.71 5.19
C ASN A 229 4.43 -14.23 6.59
N LYS A 230 3.23 -14.58 7.00
CA LYS A 230 2.66 -14.12 8.26
C LYS A 230 1.88 -15.21 8.98
N GLY A 231 1.96 -15.19 10.29
CA GLY A 231 1.07 -15.93 11.15
C GLY A 231 -0.30 -15.25 11.28
N ILE A 232 -1.33 -16.03 11.48
CA ILE A 232 -2.69 -15.55 11.78
C ILE A 232 -3.04 -16.04 13.17
N PRO A 233 -2.96 -15.15 14.18
CA PRO A 233 -3.08 -15.58 15.57
C PRO A 233 -4.49 -16.05 15.95
N GLY A 234 -5.52 -15.73 15.17
CA GLY A 234 -6.89 -16.14 15.41
C GLY A 234 -7.47 -15.71 16.77
N ALA A 235 -8.66 -16.09 17.08
CA ALA A 235 -9.29 -15.88 18.39
C ALA A 235 -8.91 -17.00 19.36
N ILE A 236 -8.88 -16.71 20.68
CA ILE A 236 -8.73 -17.71 21.72
C ILE A 236 -10.11 -18.26 22.02
N VAL A 237 -10.39 -19.46 21.56
CA VAL A 237 -11.67 -20.17 21.77
C VAL A 237 -11.38 -21.54 22.36
N ASN A 238 -12.19 -21.95 23.31
CA ASN A 238 -12.12 -23.32 23.95
C ASN A 238 -10.70 -23.69 24.40
N ASN A 239 -9.98 -22.76 25.04
CA ASN A 239 -8.63 -22.98 25.57
C ASN A 239 -7.55 -23.22 24.46
N VAL A 240 -7.85 -22.97 23.22
CA VAL A 240 -6.85 -23.00 22.17
C VAL A 240 -6.08 -21.68 22.21
N TRP A 241 -4.88 -21.73 22.80
CA TRP A 241 -4.01 -20.55 23.00
C TRP A 241 -3.11 -20.24 21.84
N LYS A 242 -2.87 -21.23 20.99
CA LYS A 242 -1.99 -21.12 19.82
C LYS A 242 -2.74 -21.64 18.60
N ASN A 243 -2.90 -20.79 17.62
CA ASN A 243 -3.33 -21.14 16.28
C ASN A 243 -2.09 -21.23 15.40
N SER A 244 -2.07 -22.17 14.45
CA SER A 244 -0.94 -22.40 13.56
C SER A 244 -1.21 -21.96 12.11
N GLN A 245 -2.29 -21.19 11.92
CA GLN A 245 -2.70 -20.68 10.62
C GLN A 245 -1.65 -19.73 10.05
N ARG A 246 -1.31 -19.89 8.79
CA ARG A 246 -0.33 -19.05 8.10
C ARG A 246 -0.83 -18.61 6.73
N GLN A 247 -0.36 -17.44 6.31
CA GLN A 247 -0.63 -16.92 4.98
C GLN A 247 0.67 -16.44 4.32
N THR A 248 0.81 -16.81 3.06
CA THR A 248 1.89 -16.32 2.19
C THR A 248 1.27 -15.56 1.03
N ASP A 249 1.71 -14.32 0.81
CA ASP A 249 1.31 -13.49 -0.32
C ASP A 249 2.52 -13.23 -1.23
N ARG A 250 2.28 -13.22 -2.54
CA ARG A 250 3.20 -12.71 -3.56
C ARG A 250 2.43 -11.90 -4.57
N ASN A 251 2.82 -10.65 -4.73
CA ASN A 251 2.22 -9.76 -5.71
C ASN A 251 3.34 -9.18 -6.58
N PHE A 252 3.13 -9.20 -7.86
CA PHE A 252 4.02 -8.59 -8.83
C PHE A 252 3.19 -7.81 -9.85
N PHE A 253 3.59 -6.62 -10.17
CA PHE A 253 3.09 -5.95 -11.35
C PHE A 253 4.18 -5.12 -12.02
N THR A 254 4.06 -5.02 -13.33
CA THR A 254 4.82 -4.07 -14.15
C THR A 254 3.84 -3.22 -14.93
N GLN A 255 4.09 -1.92 -14.95
CA GLN A 255 3.25 -0.98 -15.67
C GLN A 255 4.09 0.02 -16.45
N GLY A 256 3.60 0.37 -17.63
CA GLY A 256 4.18 1.37 -18.52
C GLY A 256 3.19 2.49 -18.78
N THR A 257 3.67 3.73 -18.77
CA THR A 257 2.94 4.92 -19.18
C THR A 257 3.74 5.64 -20.25
N PHE A 258 3.09 5.99 -21.32
CA PHE A 258 3.64 6.86 -22.38
C PHE A 258 2.69 8.02 -22.60
N GLN A 259 3.19 9.23 -22.58
CA GLN A 259 2.42 10.45 -22.89
C GLN A 259 3.21 11.34 -23.82
N LYS A 260 2.55 11.82 -24.86
CA LYS A 260 3.15 12.76 -25.81
C LYS A 260 2.09 13.66 -26.43
N SER A 261 2.36 14.98 -26.45
CA SER A 261 1.60 15.93 -27.24
C SER A 261 2.08 15.87 -28.69
N LEU A 262 1.20 15.42 -29.58
CA LEU A 262 1.49 15.28 -31.01
C LEU A 262 1.32 16.60 -31.76
N SER A 263 0.39 17.43 -31.29
CA SER A 263 0.13 18.77 -31.81
C SER A 263 -0.62 19.58 -30.76
N ARG A 264 -0.91 20.88 -31.09
CA ARG A 264 -1.71 21.71 -30.16
C ARG A 264 -3.13 21.20 -29.89
N ARG A 265 -3.61 20.23 -30.67
CA ARG A 265 -4.98 19.67 -30.57
C ARG A 265 -5.03 18.19 -30.22
N PHE A 266 -3.90 17.50 -30.27
CA PHE A 266 -3.85 16.05 -30.09
C PHE A 266 -2.78 15.66 -29.09
N ASP A 267 -3.23 15.00 -28.02
CA ASP A 267 -2.39 14.33 -27.03
C ASP A 267 -2.59 12.82 -27.11
N LEU A 268 -1.51 12.09 -27.03
CA LEU A 268 -1.52 10.63 -26.97
C LEU A 268 -1.12 10.18 -25.57
N GLN A 269 -1.95 9.36 -24.96
CA GLN A 269 -1.63 8.66 -23.73
C GLN A 269 -1.85 7.16 -23.91
N ALA A 270 -0.86 6.36 -23.55
CA ALA A 270 -0.93 4.91 -23.54
C ALA A 270 -0.49 4.38 -22.17
N ASN A 271 -1.27 3.45 -21.64
CA ASN A 271 -0.98 2.75 -20.40
C ASN A 271 -1.06 1.24 -20.63
N VAL A 272 -0.08 0.51 -20.10
CA VAL A 272 -0.05 -0.94 -20.12
C VAL A 272 0.27 -1.45 -18.74
N LYS A 273 -0.35 -2.56 -18.31
CA LYS A 273 -0.07 -3.21 -17.03
C LYS A 273 -0.16 -4.72 -17.19
N TYR A 274 0.81 -5.38 -16.59
CA TYR A 274 0.78 -6.81 -16.30
C TYR A 274 0.80 -6.99 -14.78
N ALA A 275 -0.01 -7.90 -14.24
CA ALA A 275 -0.05 -8.18 -12.81
C ALA A 275 -0.16 -9.68 -12.58
N TYR A 276 0.46 -10.15 -11.50
CA TYR A 276 0.41 -11.51 -10.99
C TYR A 276 0.21 -11.47 -9.48
N ASP A 277 -0.83 -12.14 -9.00
CA ASP A 277 -1.17 -12.24 -7.60
C ASP A 277 -1.22 -13.72 -7.19
N TYR A 278 -0.56 -14.03 -6.08
CA TYR A 278 -0.58 -15.36 -5.46
C TYR A 278 -0.86 -15.20 -3.97
N MET A 279 -1.78 -16.02 -3.46
CA MET A 279 -2.04 -16.15 -2.03
C MET A 279 -2.15 -17.63 -1.68
N ASN A 280 -1.47 -18.04 -0.62
CA ASN A 280 -1.58 -19.36 -0.04
C ASN A 280 -1.92 -19.23 1.45
N TYR A 281 -3.04 -19.82 1.82
CA TYR A 281 -3.48 -19.92 3.22
C TYR A 281 -3.44 -21.37 3.64
N VAL A 282 -2.78 -21.64 4.78
CA VAL A 282 -2.66 -22.97 5.37
C VAL A 282 -3.22 -22.94 6.78
N ASN A 283 -4.16 -23.83 7.05
CA ASN A 283 -4.73 -24.04 8.37
C ASN A 283 -4.48 -25.49 8.82
N PRO A 284 -3.38 -25.78 9.52
CA PRO A 284 -3.09 -27.12 10.03
C PRO A 284 -3.93 -27.49 11.26
N ASP A 285 -4.62 -26.51 11.87
CA ASP A 285 -5.44 -26.72 13.07
C ASP A 285 -6.86 -27.25 12.73
N THR A 286 -7.18 -27.44 11.44
CA THR A 286 -8.48 -27.91 11.02
C THR A 286 -8.61 -29.39 11.37
N THR A 287 -9.39 -29.74 12.39
CA THR A 287 -9.85 -31.10 12.60
C THR A 287 -10.98 -31.37 11.61
N LEU A 288 -10.76 -32.17 10.60
CA LEU A 288 -11.83 -32.69 9.75
C LEU A 288 -12.72 -33.57 10.63
N MET A 289 -13.82 -33.02 11.11
CA MET A 289 -14.93 -33.87 11.56
C MET A 289 -15.55 -34.46 10.30
N LEU A 290 -15.21 -35.71 10.01
CA LEU A 290 -16.02 -36.56 9.13
C LEU A 290 -17.34 -36.80 9.87
N ILE A 291 -18.40 -36.14 9.43
CA ILE A 291 -19.78 -36.44 9.80
C ILE A 291 -20.27 -37.57 8.91
#